data_166144394d9e7547ecb359366dc9c581
#
_entry.id   166144394d9e7547ecb359366dc9c581
#
_cell.length_a   1.000
_cell.length_b   1.000
_cell.length_c   1.000
_cell.angle_alpha   90.00
_cell.angle_beta   90.00
_cell.angle_gamma   90.00
#
_symmetry.space_group_name_H-M   'P 1'
#
loop_
_entity.id
_entity.type
_entity.pdbx_description
1 polymer ?
#
loop_
_entity_poly.entity_id
_entity_poly.type
_entity_poly.pdbx_seq_one_letter_code
_entity_poly.pdbx_strand_id
1 'polypeptide(L)'
;IWNIKRAGGILEEGMQIAIEPFSTNGVGEVHDDKEVQIFEFIGQIPVRMAEARKILHLAEHEYERTPFAKRWLEKEIGKLKLGMALIELDKFRALFKYPVLKEKGNGLVAQFEHTMIVEKDGPLVTTL
;
A
#
# COMPACT_ATOMS: atom_id res chain seq x y z
N ILE A 1 -8.32 5.13 10.83
CA ILE A 1 -8.74 4.54 12.14
C ILE A 1 -9.08 3.08 11.87
N TRP A 2 -8.42 2.17 12.58
CA TRP A 2 -8.69 0.75 12.47
C TRP A 2 -10.04 0.44 13.10
N ASN A 3 -10.90 -0.26 12.39
CA ASN A 3 -12.20 -0.69 12.93
C ASN A 3 -12.03 -1.89 13.87
N ILE A 4 -11.40 -1.66 15.01
CA ILE A 4 -11.23 -2.65 16.08
C ILE A 4 -11.87 -2.13 17.37
N LYS A 5 -12.43 -3.03 18.14
CA LYS A 5 -13.21 -2.72 19.36
C LYS A 5 -12.50 -1.84 20.42
N ARG A 6 -11.19 -1.61 20.28
CA ARG A 6 -10.37 -0.80 21.22
C ARG A 6 -9.72 0.44 20.60
N ALA A 7 -9.83 0.65 19.29
CA ALA A 7 -9.38 1.86 18.62
C ALA A 7 -10.57 2.81 18.58
N GLY A 8 -10.73 3.61 19.61
CA GLY A 8 -11.74 4.64 19.67
C GLY A 8 -11.09 6.01 19.73
N GLY A 9 -11.44 6.85 18.80
CA GLY A 9 -11.26 8.30 18.87
C GLY A 9 -12.61 8.92 18.64
N ILE A 10 -12.82 10.09 19.19
CA ILE A 10 -13.99 10.93 18.84
C ILE A 10 -13.60 11.68 17.58
N LEU A 11 -14.48 11.66 16.57
CA LEU A 11 -14.28 12.47 15.39
C LEU A 11 -14.56 13.94 15.76
N GLU A 12 -13.63 14.81 15.40
CA GLU A 12 -13.71 16.25 15.65
C GLU A 12 -13.85 16.99 14.33
N GLU A 13 -14.54 18.11 14.35
CA GLU A 13 -14.69 18.98 13.19
C GLU A 13 -13.33 19.41 12.63
N GLY A 14 -13.16 19.35 11.31
CA GLY A 14 -11.92 19.61 10.59
C GLY A 14 -11.00 18.41 10.42
N MET A 15 -11.26 17.26 11.05
CA MET A 15 -10.47 16.06 10.82
C MET A 15 -10.63 15.55 9.39
N GLN A 16 -9.49 15.20 8.77
CA GLN A 16 -9.47 14.48 7.50
C GLN A 16 -9.35 12.99 7.76
N ILE A 17 -10.27 12.23 7.22
CA ILE A 17 -10.31 10.77 7.37
C ILE A 17 -10.53 10.09 6.02
N ALA A 18 -9.98 8.90 5.85
CA ALA A 18 -10.36 7.97 4.79
C ALA A 18 -11.18 6.83 5.40
N ILE A 19 -12.26 6.45 4.74
CA ILE A 19 -13.07 5.29 5.09
C ILE A 19 -13.03 4.32 3.93
N GLU A 20 -12.54 3.11 4.17
CA GLU A 20 -12.35 2.06 3.17
C GLU A 20 -12.98 0.74 3.65
N PRO A 21 -14.31 0.63 3.59
CA PRO A 21 -14.98 -0.60 3.97
C PRO A 21 -14.72 -1.72 2.97
N PHE A 22 -14.52 -2.91 3.50
CA PHE A 22 -14.43 -4.16 2.74
C PHE A 22 -15.68 -5.00 3.01
N SER A 23 -16.26 -5.55 1.96
CA SER A 23 -17.34 -6.52 2.05
C SER A 23 -16.93 -7.84 1.40
N THR A 24 -17.42 -8.96 1.94
CA THR A 24 -17.13 -10.28 1.38
C THR A 24 -18.32 -11.22 1.55
N ASN A 25 -18.43 -12.21 0.67
CA ASN A 25 -19.32 -13.34 0.83
C ASN A 25 -18.61 -14.57 1.45
N GLY A 26 -17.36 -14.42 1.87
CA GLY A 26 -16.56 -15.44 2.54
C GLY A 26 -16.70 -15.39 4.07
N VAL A 27 -15.65 -15.79 4.77
CA VAL A 27 -15.61 -15.87 6.25
C VAL A 27 -15.51 -14.49 6.92
N GLY A 28 -15.03 -13.48 6.19
CA GLY A 28 -14.84 -12.12 6.74
C GLY A 28 -13.51 -11.92 7.46
N GLU A 29 -12.57 -12.83 7.29
CA GLU A 29 -11.22 -12.73 7.81
C GLU A 29 -10.19 -12.74 6.67
N VAL A 30 -9.13 -11.98 6.80
CA VAL A 30 -8.03 -11.92 5.84
C VAL A 30 -6.72 -12.40 6.43
N HIS A 31 -5.80 -12.78 5.56
CA HIS A 31 -4.41 -13.09 5.88
C HIS A 31 -3.50 -12.54 4.78
N ASP A 32 -2.23 -12.33 5.13
CA ASP A 32 -1.21 -11.94 4.19
C ASP A 32 -0.89 -13.09 3.24
N ASP A 33 -0.93 -12.83 1.93
CA ASP A 33 -0.41 -13.75 0.93
C ASP A 33 1.10 -13.53 0.75
N LYS A 34 1.76 -14.48 0.11
CA LYS A 34 3.19 -14.36 -0.25
C LYS A 34 3.42 -13.35 -1.37
N GLU A 35 2.40 -13.02 -2.13
CA GLU A 35 2.48 -12.07 -3.22
C GLU A 35 2.60 -10.63 -2.69
N VAL A 36 3.54 -9.87 -3.28
CA VAL A 36 3.73 -8.45 -2.99
C VAL A 36 3.65 -7.68 -4.30
N GLN A 37 2.74 -6.73 -4.37
CA GLN A 37 2.52 -5.88 -5.53
C GLN A 37 2.77 -4.39 -5.23
N ILE A 38 2.79 -4.00 -3.97
CA ILE A 38 2.99 -2.62 -3.51
C ILE A 38 4.22 -2.57 -2.61
N PHE A 39 5.04 -1.54 -2.83
CA PHE A 39 6.27 -1.27 -2.08
C PHE A 39 6.29 0.18 -1.62
N GLU A 40 7.07 0.46 -0.58
CA GLU A 40 7.32 1.81 -0.12
C GLU A 40 8.82 1.98 0.16
N PHE A 41 9.36 3.15 -0.14
CA PHE A 41 10.76 3.48 0.08
C PHE A 41 11.05 3.66 1.57
N ILE A 42 12.00 2.89 2.11
CA ILE A 42 12.48 3.05 3.49
C ILE A 42 13.68 3.97 3.55
N GLY A 43 14.66 3.77 2.66
CA GLY A 43 15.86 4.59 2.65
C GLY A 43 16.87 4.17 1.60
N GLN A 44 17.82 5.07 1.33
CA GLN A 44 18.95 4.80 0.45
C GLN A 44 19.93 3.84 1.11
N ILE A 45 20.31 2.83 0.37
CA ILE A 45 21.33 1.84 0.78
C ILE A 45 22.27 1.56 -0.40
N PRO A 46 23.52 1.22 -0.14
CA PRO A 46 24.43 0.79 -1.19
C PRO A 46 24.01 -0.57 -1.74
N VAL A 47 23.62 -0.61 -3.02
CA VAL A 47 23.27 -1.84 -3.76
C VAL A 47 24.14 -1.99 -4.99
N ARG A 48 24.37 -3.24 -5.43
CA ARG A 48 25.28 -3.54 -6.55
C ARG A 48 24.59 -3.44 -7.90
N MET A 49 23.34 -3.92 -8.00
CA MET A 49 22.62 -3.92 -9.27
C MET A 49 22.24 -2.49 -9.71
N ALA A 50 22.46 -2.19 -10.97
CA ALA A 50 22.06 -0.91 -11.55
C ALA A 50 20.53 -0.71 -11.49
N GLU A 51 19.78 -1.79 -11.70
CA GLU A 51 18.33 -1.80 -11.64
C GLU A 51 17.81 -1.55 -10.22
N ALA A 52 18.48 -2.08 -9.19
CA ALA A 52 18.15 -1.80 -7.80
C ALA A 52 18.40 -0.31 -7.45
N ARG A 53 19.52 0.28 -7.92
CA ARG A 53 19.76 1.73 -7.78
C ARG A 53 18.69 2.56 -8.49
N LYS A 54 18.29 2.14 -9.71
CA LYS A 54 17.22 2.82 -10.45
C LYS A 54 15.89 2.78 -9.69
N ILE A 55 15.54 1.64 -9.08
CA ILE A 55 14.31 1.51 -8.26
C ILE A 55 14.35 2.47 -7.07
N LEU A 56 15.47 2.52 -6.33
CA LEU A 56 15.59 3.43 -5.20
C LEU A 56 15.50 4.90 -5.63
N HIS A 57 16.10 5.25 -6.77
CA HIS A 57 16.00 6.60 -7.32
C HIS A 57 14.55 6.96 -7.70
N LEU A 58 13.85 6.08 -8.43
CA LEU A 58 12.44 6.30 -8.79
C LEU A 58 11.56 6.43 -7.54
N ALA A 59 11.75 5.53 -6.56
CA ALA A 59 10.96 5.51 -5.33
C ALA A 59 11.16 6.78 -4.48
N GLU A 60 12.36 7.34 -4.47
CA GLU A 60 12.65 8.56 -3.71
C GLU A 60 12.24 9.84 -4.42
N HIS A 61 12.49 9.95 -5.74
CA HIS A 61 12.37 11.21 -6.47
C HIS A 61 11.13 11.32 -7.35
N GLU A 62 10.70 10.21 -7.99
CA GLU A 62 9.54 10.21 -8.87
C GLU A 62 8.24 9.84 -8.13
N TYR A 63 8.34 8.94 -7.14
CA TYR A 63 7.20 8.52 -6.34
C TYR A 63 7.16 9.24 -4.96
N GLU A 64 8.06 10.21 -4.74
CA GLU A 64 8.08 11.08 -3.55
C GLU A 64 8.00 10.31 -2.22
N ARG A 65 8.60 9.12 -2.19
CA ARG A 65 8.59 8.17 -1.06
C ARG A 65 7.20 7.61 -0.71
N THR A 66 6.19 7.85 -1.54
CA THR A 66 4.87 7.25 -1.35
C THR A 66 4.85 5.79 -1.79
N PRO A 67 3.89 4.97 -1.35
CA PRO A 67 3.72 3.62 -1.84
C PRO A 67 3.54 3.57 -3.36
N PHE A 68 4.21 2.62 -4.01
CA PHE A 68 4.21 2.46 -5.47
C PHE A 68 3.98 1.01 -5.90
N ALA A 69 3.38 0.83 -7.07
CA ALA A 69 3.06 -0.47 -7.60
C ALA A 69 4.21 -1.10 -8.41
N LYS A 70 4.45 -2.39 -8.21
CA LYS A 70 5.41 -3.18 -8.99
C LYS A 70 5.24 -3.03 -10.49
N ARG A 71 3.99 -2.98 -10.98
CA ARG A 71 3.67 -2.81 -12.40
C ARG A 71 4.20 -1.50 -13.00
N TRP A 72 4.43 -0.45 -12.19
CA TRP A 72 5.03 0.80 -12.66
C TRP A 72 6.51 0.60 -12.98
N LEU A 73 7.21 -0.16 -12.15
CA LEU A 73 8.60 -0.53 -12.37
C LEU A 73 8.78 -1.47 -13.58
N GLU A 74 7.80 -2.32 -13.87
CA GLU A 74 7.86 -3.24 -15.02
C GLU A 74 7.93 -2.51 -16.36
N LYS A 75 7.40 -1.29 -16.44
CA LYS A 75 7.49 -0.43 -17.63
C LYS A 75 8.91 0.11 -17.85
N GLU A 76 9.67 0.25 -16.77
CA GLU A 76 10.99 0.86 -16.73
C GLU A 76 12.13 -0.17 -16.73
N ILE A 77 11.84 -1.37 -16.24
CA ILE A 77 12.80 -2.45 -16.00
C ILE A 77 12.18 -3.76 -16.47
N GLY A 78 12.88 -4.52 -17.29
CA GLY A 78 12.37 -5.83 -17.75
C GLY A 78 12.10 -6.78 -16.57
N LYS A 79 11.06 -7.60 -16.67
CA LYS A 79 10.54 -8.47 -15.59
C LYS A 79 11.62 -9.29 -14.86
N LEU A 80 12.55 -9.90 -15.61
CA LEU A 80 13.61 -10.73 -15.01
C LEU A 80 14.54 -9.89 -14.13
N LYS A 81 15.04 -8.78 -14.66
CA LYS A 81 15.92 -7.88 -13.93
C LYS A 81 15.23 -7.21 -12.75
N LEU A 82 13.96 -6.85 -12.90
CA LEU A 82 13.14 -6.34 -11.81
C LEU A 82 13.03 -7.35 -10.67
N GLY A 83 12.75 -8.62 -10.97
CA GLY A 83 12.70 -9.67 -9.95
C GLY A 83 14.00 -9.78 -9.16
N MET A 84 15.14 -9.80 -9.85
CA MET A 84 16.47 -9.87 -9.22
C MET A 84 16.78 -8.62 -8.37
N ALA A 85 16.44 -7.44 -8.87
CA ALA A 85 16.64 -6.18 -8.14
C ALA A 85 15.78 -6.10 -6.88
N LEU A 86 14.52 -6.52 -6.94
CA LEU A 86 13.65 -6.58 -5.77
C LEU A 86 14.14 -7.57 -4.71
N ILE A 87 14.74 -8.70 -5.11
CA ILE A 87 15.38 -9.64 -4.18
C ILE A 87 16.58 -8.99 -3.49
N GLU A 88 17.43 -8.24 -4.22
CA GLU A 88 18.54 -7.52 -3.61
C GLU A 88 18.04 -6.46 -2.61
N LEU A 89 17.03 -5.66 -2.99
CA LEU A 89 16.45 -4.63 -2.14
C LEU A 89 15.78 -5.21 -0.89
N ASP A 90 15.13 -6.36 -1.01
CA ASP A 90 14.53 -7.08 0.12
C ASP A 90 15.57 -7.56 1.13
N LYS A 91 16.68 -8.13 0.63
CA LYS A 91 17.80 -8.60 1.45
C LYS A 91 18.34 -7.48 2.36
N PHE A 92 18.35 -6.26 1.88
CA PHE A 92 18.85 -5.09 2.62
C PHE A 92 17.73 -4.27 3.29
N ARG A 93 16.47 -4.70 3.20
CA ARG A 93 15.30 -4.00 3.76
C ARG A 93 15.19 -2.54 3.31
N ALA A 94 15.50 -2.30 2.03
CA ALA A 94 15.43 -0.96 1.45
C ALA A 94 14.02 -0.51 1.13
N LEU A 95 13.11 -1.47 0.96
CA LEU A 95 11.70 -1.25 0.68
C LEU A 95 10.84 -1.93 1.74
N PHE A 96 9.80 -1.26 2.17
CA PHE A 96 8.68 -1.88 2.86
C PHE A 96 7.79 -2.60 1.85
N LYS A 97 7.23 -3.75 2.23
CA LYS A 97 6.39 -4.58 1.37
C LYS A 97 4.98 -4.65 1.93
N TYR A 98 4.02 -4.36 1.09
CA TYR A 98 2.61 -4.55 1.38
C TYR A 98 2.17 -5.88 0.76
N PRO A 99 2.00 -6.95 1.55
CA PRO A 99 1.50 -8.22 1.04
C PRO A 99 0.05 -8.08 0.55
N VAL A 100 -0.30 -8.86 -0.44
CA VAL A 100 -1.70 -8.95 -0.87
C VAL A 100 -2.51 -9.58 0.26
N LEU A 101 -3.60 -8.92 0.64
CA LEU A 101 -4.54 -9.47 1.60
C LEU A 101 -5.48 -10.44 0.89
N LYS A 102 -5.60 -11.65 1.42
CA LYS A 102 -6.46 -12.70 0.87
C LYS A 102 -7.50 -13.13 1.89
N GLU A 103 -8.74 -13.20 1.44
CA GLU A 103 -9.84 -13.70 2.29
C GLU A 103 -9.65 -15.19 2.59
N LYS A 104 -9.81 -15.60 3.86
CA LYS A 104 -9.47 -16.95 4.33
C LYS A 104 -10.34 -18.05 3.73
N GLY A 105 -11.60 -17.76 3.43
CA GLY A 105 -12.54 -18.69 2.81
C GLY A 105 -12.52 -18.64 1.28
N ASN A 106 -11.61 -17.88 0.66
CA ASN A 106 -11.59 -17.60 -0.77
C ASN A 106 -12.88 -16.93 -1.30
N GLY A 107 -13.60 -16.21 -0.45
CA GLY A 107 -14.73 -15.38 -0.84
C GLY A 107 -14.32 -14.23 -1.75
N LEU A 108 -15.26 -13.75 -2.53
CA LEU A 108 -15.08 -12.50 -3.27
C LEU A 108 -15.03 -11.34 -2.28
N VAL A 109 -14.14 -10.40 -2.54
CA VAL A 109 -14.00 -9.18 -1.74
C VAL A 109 -14.23 -7.98 -2.62
N ALA A 110 -15.05 -7.04 -2.15
CA ALA A 110 -15.22 -5.73 -2.74
C ALA A 110 -14.78 -4.66 -1.72
N GLN A 111 -14.12 -3.64 -2.23
CA GLN A 111 -13.69 -2.48 -1.45
C GLN A 111 -14.26 -1.21 -2.08
N PHE A 112 -14.57 -0.26 -1.24
CA PHE A 112 -14.89 1.09 -1.63
C PHE A 112 -14.15 2.07 -0.70
N GLU A 113 -13.76 3.23 -1.21
CA GLU A 113 -13.00 4.20 -0.41
C GLU A 113 -13.43 5.62 -0.71
N HIS A 114 -13.58 6.42 0.33
CA HIS A 114 -13.71 7.87 0.24
C HIS A 114 -12.84 8.57 1.27
N THR A 115 -12.21 9.66 0.85
CA THR A 115 -11.62 10.66 1.74
C THR A 115 -12.64 11.74 2.04
N MET A 116 -12.72 12.17 3.30
CA MET A 116 -13.68 13.17 3.74
C MET A 116 -13.12 14.05 4.84
N ILE A 117 -13.73 15.23 4.96
CA ILE A 117 -13.52 16.15 6.06
C ILE A 117 -14.73 16.08 6.97
N VAL A 118 -14.49 15.92 8.27
CA VAL A 118 -15.55 15.92 9.28
C VAL A 118 -16.05 17.36 9.47
N GLU A 119 -17.32 17.59 9.22
CA GLU A 119 -17.98 18.88 9.47
C GLU A 119 -19.12 18.72 10.48
N LYS A 120 -19.62 19.82 11.00
CA LYS A 120 -20.65 19.85 12.04
C LYS A 120 -21.95 19.14 11.64
N ASP A 121 -22.37 19.32 10.41
CA ASP A 121 -23.66 18.84 9.89
C ASP A 121 -23.52 17.57 9.01
N GLY A 122 -22.34 16.97 8.97
CA GLY A 122 -22.05 15.76 8.18
C GLY A 122 -20.69 15.82 7.48
N PRO A 123 -20.26 14.78 6.77
CA PRO A 123 -18.95 14.76 6.12
C PRO A 123 -18.97 15.51 4.78
N LEU A 124 -17.94 16.29 4.52
CA LEU A 124 -17.61 16.78 3.18
C LEU A 124 -16.75 15.71 2.49
N VAL A 125 -17.34 15.00 1.52
CA VAL A 125 -16.61 13.97 0.73
C VAL A 125 -15.79 14.65 -0.36
N THR A 126 -14.47 14.44 -0.36
CA THR A 126 -13.52 15.10 -1.27
C THR A 126 -13.14 14.26 -2.49
N THR A 127 -13.55 13.00 -2.52
CA THR A 127 -13.24 12.02 -3.60
C THR A 127 -14.49 11.51 -4.32
N LEU A 128 -15.51 12.36 -4.45
CA LEU A 128 -16.68 12.08 -5.29
C LEU A 128 -16.38 12.33 -6.76
#